data_48bee756ab517a30f4922f2fb23289ee
#
_entry.id   48bee756ab517a30f4922f2fb23289ee
#
_cell.length_a   1.000
_cell.length_b   1.000
_cell.length_c   1.000
_cell.angle_alpha   90.00
_cell.angle_beta   90.00
_cell.angle_gamma   90.00
#
_symmetry.space_group_name_H-M   'P 1'
#
loop_
_entity.id
_entity.type
_entity.pdbx_description
1 polymer ?
#
loop_
_entity_poly.entity_id
_entity_poly.type
_entity_poly.pdbx_seq_one_letter_code
_entity_poly.pdbx_strand_id
1 'polypeptide(L)'
;NKDGLIYYKNIGFINLANKTIDEAELILRDKLSQTYSTIKDPKNPTQLMLELGKVKSVNVYFSGQISHPGIHVIHPFSDIFSAIIQADGIKSSGSLRHVQLIRDRKIIHTIDFYDFFTDGKSDFSNIRLLEGDVIHIPQVKNRSEVLGAVGQSGYYELLPNESLLDLIKYAGGVTVNAANTVIIHWIVPISERSSIDDTQRELALTMKEAKSFIVKHGSTINVESVRAMATSVLVYGRVKNPGYYPASKSLKEVLDLAG
;
A
#
# COMPACT_ATOMS: atom_id res chain seq x y z
N ASN A 1 -25.96 -7.10 23.92
CA ASN A 1 -24.84 -8.04 23.86
C ASN A 1 -24.20 -8.02 22.46
N LYS A 2 -23.22 -8.89 22.21
CA LYS A 2 -22.51 -8.97 20.93
C LYS A 2 -23.44 -9.33 19.74
N ASP A 3 -24.56 -9.99 20.01
CA ASP A 3 -25.52 -10.44 18.99
C ASP A 3 -26.63 -9.41 18.69
N GLY A 4 -26.49 -8.18 19.20
CA GLY A 4 -27.49 -7.13 19.05
C GLY A 4 -28.78 -7.38 19.81
N LEU A 5 -28.77 -8.30 20.79
CA LEU A 5 -29.91 -8.60 21.65
C LEU A 5 -29.88 -7.72 22.91
N ILE A 6 -30.97 -7.03 23.19
CA ILE A 6 -31.24 -6.33 24.44
C ILE A 6 -32.26 -7.13 25.24
N TYR A 7 -31.99 -7.37 26.53
CA TYR A 7 -32.97 -7.92 27.46
C TYR A 7 -33.64 -6.80 28.24
N TYR A 8 -34.96 -6.76 28.22
CA TYR A 8 -35.74 -5.86 29.05
C TYR A 8 -36.71 -6.64 29.94
N LYS A 9 -36.76 -6.26 31.24
CA LYS A 9 -37.63 -6.93 32.20
C LYS A 9 -39.09 -6.82 31.73
N ASN A 10 -39.85 -7.93 31.81
CA ASN A 10 -41.27 -8.08 31.43
C ASN A 10 -41.53 -8.11 29.90
N ILE A 11 -40.53 -7.94 29.04
CA ILE A 11 -40.67 -8.01 27.58
C ILE A 11 -39.82 -9.15 27.00
N GLY A 12 -38.69 -9.44 27.64
CA GLY A 12 -37.73 -10.45 27.19
C GLY A 12 -36.66 -9.89 26.27
N PHE A 13 -36.16 -10.73 25.34
CA PHE A 13 -35.12 -10.35 24.40
C PHE A 13 -35.69 -9.64 23.16
N ILE A 14 -35.07 -8.52 22.82
CA ILE A 14 -35.40 -7.72 21.64
C ILE A 14 -34.15 -7.71 20.74
N ASN A 15 -34.31 -8.10 19.48
CA ASN A 15 -33.20 -8.09 18.49
C ASN A 15 -33.14 -6.72 17.80
N LEU A 16 -32.00 -6.05 17.94
CA LEU A 16 -31.68 -4.79 17.31
C LEU A 16 -30.44 -4.89 16.38
N ALA A 17 -30.01 -6.10 16.07
CA ALA A 17 -28.88 -6.33 15.16
C ALA A 17 -29.14 -5.68 13.80
N ASN A 18 -28.14 -4.99 13.25
CA ASN A 18 -28.18 -4.32 11.95
C ASN A 18 -29.27 -3.23 11.81
N LYS A 19 -29.72 -2.65 12.91
CA LYS A 19 -30.65 -1.52 12.94
C LYS A 19 -29.96 -0.22 13.20
N THR A 20 -30.40 0.86 12.56
CA THR A 20 -30.01 2.22 12.94
C THR A 20 -30.56 2.58 14.32
N ILE A 21 -30.04 3.66 14.94
CA ILE A 21 -30.54 4.11 16.23
C ILE A 21 -32.03 4.46 16.16
N ASP A 22 -32.43 5.14 15.08
CA ASP A 22 -33.83 5.54 14.87
C ASP A 22 -34.75 4.32 14.67
N GLU A 23 -34.33 3.33 13.89
CA GLU A 23 -35.06 2.06 13.75
C GLU A 23 -35.15 1.28 15.06
N ALA A 24 -34.05 1.26 15.82
CA ALA A 24 -33.99 0.61 17.12
C ALA A 24 -34.92 1.31 18.13
N GLU A 25 -34.98 2.65 18.13
CA GLU A 25 -35.90 3.41 18.97
C GLU A 25 -37.36 3.09 18.63
N LEU A 26 -37.71 3.06 17.34
CA LEU A 26 -39.08 2.72 16.91
C LEU A 26 -39.48 1.31 17.35
N ILE A 27 -38.58 0.32 17.17
CA ILE A 27 -38.83 -1.08 17.59
C ILE A 27 -38.99 -1.18 19.09
N LEU A 28 -38.13 -0.48 19.85
CA LEU A 28 -38.24 -0.43 21.32
C LEU A 28 -39.49 0.26 21.77
N ARG A 29 -39.86 1.41 21.20
CA ARG A 29 -41.08 2.15 21.50
C ARG A 29 -42.33 1.30 21.28
N ASP A 30 -42.39 0.57 20.18
CA ASP A 30 -43.54 -0.32 19.89
C ASP A 30 -43.61 -1.49 20.88
N LYS A 31 -42.49 -2.20 21.12
CA LYS A 31 -42.45 -3.31 22.08
C LYS A 31 -42.72 -2.89 23.50
N LEU A 32 -42.15 -1.78 23.94
CA LEU A 32 -42.38 -1.24 25.31
C LEU A 32 -43.80 -0.74 25.50
N SER A 33 -44.43 -0.18 24.46
CA SER A 33 -45.81 0.31 24.53
C SER A 33 -46.86 -0.79 24.78
N GLN A 34 -46.52 -2.05 24.48
CA GLN A 34 -47.38 -3.20 24.76
C GLN A 34 -47.48 -3.51 26.27
N THR A 35 -46.44 -3.14 27.03
CA THR A 35 -46.38 -3.36 28.48
C THR A 35 -46.56 -2.08 29.26
N TYR A 36 -46.13 -0.94 28.72
CA TYR A 36 -46.19 0.38 29.36
C TYR A 36 -47.05 1.34 28.54
N SER A 37 -48.34 1.42 28.89
CA SER A 37 -49.33 2.22 28.16
C SER A 37 -49.02 3.72 28.11
N THR A 38 -48.26 4.23 29.09
CA THR A 38 -47.85 5.64 29.17
C THR A 38 -46.90 6.08 28.06
N ILE A 39 -46.25 5.14 27.32
CA ILE A 39 -45.38 5.46 26.18
C ILE A 39 -46.19 6.07 25.02
N LYS A 40 -47.45 5.66 24.85
CA LYS A 40 -48.36 6.17 23.82
C LYS A 40 -49.40 7.16 24.38
N ASP A 41 -49.30 7.60 25.64
CA ASP A 41 -50.24 8.55 26.25
C ASP A 41 -50.08 9.92 25.58
N PRO A 42 -51.17 10.48 24.96
CA PRO A 42 -51.07 11.76 24.29
C PRO A 42 -50.97 12.96 25.26
N LYS A 43 -51.31 12.78 26.55
CA LYS A 43 -51.30 13.86 27.55
C LYS A 43 -50.01 13.91 28.36
N ASN A 44 -49.44 12.74 28.69
CA ASN A 44 -48.20 12.62 29.47
C ASN A 44 -47.36 11.44 28.92
N PRO A 45 -46.73 11.58 27.75
CA PRO A 45 -45.94 10.49 27.16
C PRO A 45 -44.69 10.22 27.98
N THR A 46 -44.48 8.96 28.32
CA THR A 46 -43.17 8.53 28.83
C THR A 46 -42.13 8.65 27.72
N GLN A 47 -41.11 9.46 27.95
CA GLN A 47 -40.00 9.61 26.97
C GLN A 47 -39.11 8.38 27.00
N LEU A 48 -38.89 7.81 25.84
CA LEU A 48 -37.87 6.79 25.61
C LEU A 48 -36.63 7.48 25.01
N MET A 49 -35.52 7.38 25.69
CA MET A 49 -34.23 7.85 25.18
C MET A 49 -33.35 6.63 24.94
N LEU A 50 -32.86 6.48 23.71
CA LEU A 50 -31.91 5.44 23.32
C LEU A 50 -30.57 6.09 23.03
N GLU A 51 -29.58 5.75 23.83
CA GLU A 51 -28.22 6.22 23.65
C GLU A 51 -27.28 5.04 23.37
N LEU A 52 -26.28 5.28 22.53
CA LEU A 52 -25.19 4.35 22.39
C LEU A 52 -24.33 4.37 23.66
N GLY A 53 -24.28 3.25 24.35
CA GLY A 53 -23.38 3.06 25.48
C GLY A 53 -21.90 3.09 25.04
N LYS A 54 -21.01 2.92 26.00
CA LYS A 54 -19.57 2.80 25.69
C LYS A 54 -19.34 1.63 24.74
N VAL A 55 -18.77 1.92 23.59
CA VAL A 55 -18.41 0.91 22.60
C VAL A 55 -17.27 0.07 23.15
N LYS A 56 -17.46 -1.26 23.22
CA LYS A 56 -16.47 -2.17 23.77
C LYS A 56 -15.40 -2.43 22.72
N SER A 57 -14.14 -2.20 23.08
CA SER A 57 -13.00 -2.54 22.25
C SER A 57 -12.95 -4.05 21.93
N VAL A 58 -12.32 -4.40 20.82
CA VAL A 58 -12.12 -5.77 20.36
C VAL A 58 -10.64 -6.16 20.44
N ASN A 59 -10.38 -7.43 20.78
CA ASN A 59 -9.04 -7.98 20.74
C ASN A 59 -8.78 -8.55 19.36
N VAL A 60 -7.74 -8.03 18.69
CA VAL A 60 -7.29 -8.47 17.38
C VAL A 60 -5.88 -9.02 17.51
N TYR A 61 -5.61 -10.15 16.88
CA TYR A 61 -4.30 -10.81 16.88
C TYR A 61 -3.50 -10.37 15.66
N PHE A 62 -2.25 -10.00 15.88
CA PHE A 62 -1.32 -9.68 14.81
C PHE A 62 -0.22 -10.74 14.72
N SER A 63 0.05 -11.21 13.50
CA SER A 63 1.03 -12.25 13.24
C SER A 63 1.82 -12.03 11.95
N GLY A 64 2.96 -12.72 11.83
CA GLY A 64 3.84 -12.60 10.66
C GLY A 64 4.78 -11.40 10.73
N GLN A 65 4.96 -10.72 9.61
CA GLN A 65 5.93 -9.64 9.44
C GLN A 65 5.38 -8.26 9.87
N ILE A 66 4.87 -8.17 11.08
CA ILE A 66 4.42 -6.93 11.73
C ILE A 66 5.40 -6.52 12.83
N SER A 67 5.50 -5.22 13.13
CA SER A 67 6.48 -4.72 14.11
C SER A 67 6.20 -5.24 15.52
N HIS A 68 4.96 -5.17 15.97
CA HIS A 68 4.55 -5.68 17.28
C HIS A 68 3.49 -6.79 17.12
N PRO A 69 3.92 -8.06 16.96
CA PRO A 69 3.00 -9.19 16.94
C PRO A 69 2.39 -9.44 18.31
N GLY A 70 1.20 -10.06 18.34
CA GLY A 70 0.49 -10.37 19.58
C GLY A 70 -0.94 -9.88 19.57
N ILE A 71 -1.50 -9.68 20.74
CA ILE A 71 -2.88 -9.23 20.94
C ILE A 71 -2.89 -7.72 21.15
N HIS A 72 -3.70 -7.03 20.35
CA HIS A 72 -3.93 -5.60 20.48
C HIS A 72 -5.40 -5.30 20.74
N VAL A 73 -5.63 -4.35 21.63
CA VAL A 73 -6.97 -3.83 21.93
C VAL A 73 -7.30 -2.74 20.95
N ILE A 74 -8.20 -3.01 20.02
CA ILE A 74 -8.54 -2.12 18.90
C ILE A 74 -9.92 -1.51 19.14
N HIS A 75 -10.09 -0.23 18.75
CA HIS A 75 -11.40 0.40 18.76
C HIS A 75 -12.29 -0.26 17.70
N PRO A 76 -13.55 -0.61 17.97
CA PRO A 76 -14.38 -1.42 17.07
C PRO A 76 -14.77 -0.71 15.76
N PHE A 77 -14.54 0.60 15.66
CA PHE A 77 -14.71 1.37 14.42
C PHE A 77 -13.39 1.65 13.68
N SER A 78 -12.27 1.12 14.18
CA SER A 78 -11.01 1.19 13.44
C SER A 78 -11.05 0.24 12.25
N ASP A 79 -10.55 0.71 11.13
CA ASP A 79 -10.28 -0.13 9.97
C ASP A 79 -8.96 -0.93 10.14
N ILE A 80 -8.71 -1.82 9.20
CA ILE A 80 -7.53 -2.68 9.25
C ILE A 80 -6.21 -1.89 9.11
N PHE A 81 -6.21 -0.79 8.36
CA PHE A 81 -5.04 0.05 8.18
C PHE A 81 -4.67 0.77 9.49
N SER A 82 -5.65 1.38 10.15
CA SER A 82 -5.48 2.00 11.46
C SER A 82 -5.01 1.01 12.53
N ALA A 83 -5.52 -0.22 12.48
CA ALA A 83 -5.11 -1.29 13.39
C ALA A 83 -3.65 -1.71 13.17
N ILE A 84 -3.19 -1.79 11.92
CA ILE A 84 -1.80 -2.06 11.55
C ILE A 84 -0.88 -0.93 12.04
N ILE A 85 -1.28 0.33 11.88
CA ILE A 85 -0.51 1.48 12.39
C ILE A 85 -0.41 1.42 13.92
N GLN A 86 -1.46 1.03 14.63
CA GLN A 86 -1.42 0.85 16.09
C GLN A 86 -0.44 -0.26 16.52
N ALA A 87 -0.21 -1.25 15.67
CA ALA A 87 0.81 -2.30 15.86
C ALA A 87 2.21 -1.89 15.35
N ASP A 88 2.45 -0.58 15.15
CA ASP A 88 3.70 0.02 14.67
C ASP A 88 4.10 -0.38 13.24
N GLY A 89 3.11 -0.75 12.43
CA GLY A 89 3.26 -0.97 11.00
C GLY A 89 3.88 -2.32 10.59
N ILE A 90 3.98 -2.51 9.29
CA ILE A 90 4.52 -3.70 8.66
C ILE A 90 6.04 -3.59 8.54
N LYS A 91 6.77 -4.66 8.89
CA LYS A 91 8.23 -4.73 8.72
C LYS A 91 8.61 -4.66 7.24
N SER A 92 9.84 -4.22 6.95
CA SER A 92 10.37 -4.20 5.57
C SER A 92 10.39 -5.57 4.88
N SER A 93 10.36 -6.67 5.63
CA SER A 93 10.23 -8.04 5.12
C SER A 93 8.80 -8.48 4.89
N GLY A 94 7.80 -7.68 5.27
CA GLY A 94 6.38 -7.99 5.12
C GLY A 94 5.81 -7.56 3.79
N SER A 95 4.79 -8.29 3.33
CA SER A 95 4.04 -7.95 2.13
C SER A 95 3.01 -6.87 2.43
N LEU A 96 3.01 -5.81 1.63
CA LEU A 96 1.97 -4.79 1.61
C LEU A 96 0.79 -5.18 0.70
N ARG A 97 0.97 -6.22 -0.11
CA ARG A 97 0.02 -6.65 -1.15
C ARG A 97 -0.75 -7.93 -0.82
N HIS A 98 -0.38 -8.61 0.28
CA HIS A 98 -1.00 -9.87 0.70
C HIS A 98 -1.38 -9.85 2.19
N VAL A 99 -1.82 -8.70 2.70
CA VAL A 99 -2.30 -8.60 4.08
C VAL A 99 -3.59 -9.40 4.22
N GLN A 100 -3.61 -10.35 5.15
CA GLN A 100 -4.71 -11.28 5.32
C GLN A 100 -5.50 -10.97 6.59
N LEU A 101 -6.81 -10.87 6.45
CA LEU A 101 -7.73 -10.91 7.58
C LEU A 101 -8.32 -12.32 7.70
N ILE A 102 -8.04 -12.95 8.82
CA ILE A 102 -8.46 -14.33 9.12
C ILE A 102 -9.50 -14.28 10.23
N ARG A 103 -10.65 -14.89 9.99
CA ARG A 103 -11.76 -15.06 10.93
C ARG A 103 -12.22 -16.51 10.91
N ASP A 104 -12.45 -17.10 12.07
CA ASP A 104 -12.87 -18.50 12.19
C ASP A 104 -11.97 -19.48 11.40
N ARG A 105 -10.65 -19.25 11.44
CA ARG A 105 -9.60 -20.02 10.73
C ARG A 105 -9.69 -19.95 9.19
N LYS A 106 -10.44 -19.00 8.64
CA LYS A 106 -10.56 -18.78 7.19
C LYS A 106 -10.06 -17.39 6.83
N ILE A 107 -9.35 -17.29 5.73
CA ILE A 107 -9.01 -15.99 5.14
C ILE A 107 -10.30 -15.43 4.55
N ILE A 108 -10.78 -14.33 5.13
CA ILE A 108 -12.00 -13.65 4.65
C ILE A 108 -11.68 -12.49 3.72
N HIS A 109 -10.51 -11.87 3.88
CA HIS A 109 -10.01 -10.82 2.99
C HIS A 109 -8.51 -10.95 2.80
N THR A 110 -8.05 -10.70 1.57
CA THR A 110 -6.66 -10.41 1.24
C THR A 110 -6.62 -8.98 0.71
N ILE A 111 -5.83 -8.13 1.34
CA ILE A 111 -5.80 -6.68 1.09
C ILE A 111 -4.48 -6.34 0.42
N ASP A 112 -4.57 -5.59 -0.68
CA ASP A 112 -3.46 -4.97 -1.37
C ASP A 112 -3.47 -3.47 -1.05
N PHE A 113 -2.45 -2.99 -0.32
CA PHE A 113 -2.35 -1.56 0.00
C PHE A 113 -1.75 -0.73 -1.14
N TYR A 114 -1.27 -1.34 -2.23
CA TYR A 114 -0.72 -0.57 -3.35
C TYR A 114 -1.77 0.31 -4.01
N ASP A 115 -3.00 -0.18 -4.18
CA ASP A 115 -4.10 0.63 -4.72
C ASP A 115 -4.39 1.87 -3.87
N PHE A 116 -4.19 1.78 -2.56
CA PHE A 116 -4.30 2.94 -1.68
C PHE A 116 -3.14 3.92 -1.88
N PHE A 117 -1.89 3.43 -1.92
CA PHE A 117 -0.72 4.29 -2.04
C PHE A 117 -0.56 4.91 -3.44
N THR A 118 -1.02 4.22 -4.50
CA THR A 118 -0.90 4.71 -5.88
C THR A 118 -2.11 5.51 -6.34
N ASP A 119 -3.31 5.08 -6.00
CA ASP A 119 -4.56 5.58 -6.55
C ASP A 119 -5.50 6.16 -5.48
N GLY A 120 -5.14 6.09 -4.19
CA GLY A 120 -5.98 6.56 -3.07
C GLY A 120 -7.22 5.70 -2.80
N LYS A 121 -7.30 4.48 -3.35
CA LYS A 121 -8.42 3.57 -3.14
C LYS A 121 -8.33 2.91 -1.77
N SER A 122 -9.39 3.00 -0.97
CA SER A 122 -9.45 2.50 0.40
C SER A 122 -10.55 1.45 0.60
N ASP A 123 -10.59 0.44 -0.26
CA ASP A 123 -11.61 -0.62 -0.20
C ASP A 123 -11.62 -1.37 1.14
N PHE A 124 -10.48 -1.35 1.85
CA PHE A 124 -10.33 -1.92 3.18
C PHE A 124 -11.04 -1.11 4.29
N SER A 125 -11.41 0.14 4.05
CA SER A 125 -12.05 1.02 5.06
C SER A 125 -13.42 0.51 5.52
N ASN A 126 -14.09 -0.27 4.69
CA ASN A 126 -15.38 -0.88 4.99
C ASN A 126 -15.27 -2.21 5.76
N ILE A 127 -14.05 -2.72 5.96
CA ILE A 127 -13.81 -3.99 6.65
C ILE A 127 -13.85 -3.75 8.16
N ARG A 128 -14.91 -4.24 8.81
CA ARG A 128 -15.04 -4.15 10.26
C ARG A 128 -14.28 -5.28 10.95
N LEU A 129 -13.41 -4.91 11.90
CA LEU A 129 -12.71 -5.85 12.76
C LEU A 129 -13.61 -6.35 13.88
N LEU A 130 -13.56 -7.64 14.16
CA LEU A 130 -14.30 -8.32 15.22
C LEU A 130 -13.37 -8.94 16.25
N GLU A 131 -13.94 -9.27 17.41
CA GLU A 131 -13.24 -9.99 18.47
C GLU A 131 -12.68 -11.32 17.98
N GLY A 132 -11.39 -11.54 18.17
CA GLY A 132 -10.73 -12.78 17.78
C GLY A 132 -10.23 -12.81 16.34
N ASP A 133 -10.39 -11.73 15.56
CA ASP A 133 -9.80 -11.64 14.23
C ASP A 133 -8.28 -11.73 14.29
N VAL A 134 -7.68 -12.31 13.25
CA VAL A 134 -6.23 -12.36 13.07
C VAL A 134 -5.85 -11.57 11.82
N ILE A 135 -5.01 -10.56 11.98
CA ILE A 135 -4.35 -9.86 10.87
C ILE A 135 -2.98 -10.51 10.68
N HIS A 136 -2.81 -11.21 9.57
CA HIS A 136 -1.57 -11.89 9.23
C HIS A 136 -0.85 -11.18 8.09
N ILE A 137 0.43 -10.85 8.32
CA ILE A 137 1.30 -10.23 7.34
C ILE A 137 2.31 -11.27 6.86
N PRO A 138 2.14 -11.87 5.67
CA PRO A 138 3.12 -12.82 5.14
C PRO A 138 4.41 -12.12 4.75
N GLN A 139 5.47 -12.91 4.57
CA GLN A 139 6.72 -12.41 4.01
C GLN A 139 6.53 -12.02 2.55
N VAL A 140 7.18 -10.93 2.12
CA VAL A 140 7.22 -10.51 0.72
C VAL A 140 7.90 -11.58 -0.13
N LYS A 141 7.27 -11.95 -1.26
CA LYS A 141 7.77 -13.01 -2.17
C LYS A 141 8.58 -12.48 -3.33
N ASN A 142 8.14 -11.39 -3.92
CA ASN A 142 8.81 -10.77 -5.06
C ASN A 142 8.95 -9.26 -4.81
N ARG A 143 10.18 -8.81 -4.62
CA ARG A 143 10.51 -7.39 -4.40
C ARG A 143 11.77 -7.06 -5.14
N SER A 144 11.79 -5.90 -5.78
CA SER A 144 12.90 -5.37 -6.53
C SER A 144 13.18 -3.92 -6.19
N GLU A 145 14.40 -3.48 -6.34
CA GLU A 145 14.83 -2.11 -6.13
C GLU A 145 14.72 -1.33 -7.43
N VAL A 146 14.18 -0.12 -7.37
CA VAL A 146 14.10 0.81 -8.51
C VAL A 146 14.89 2.06 -8.20
N LEU A 147 15.80 2.41 -9.09
CA LEU A 147 16.73 3.53 -8.98
C LEU A 147 16.71 4.38 -10.25
N GLY A 148 17.39 5.52 -10.21
CA GLY A 148 17.65 6.38 -11.37
C GLY A 148 16.53 7.38 -11.63
N ALA A 149 16.19 7.58 -12.92
CA ALA A 149 15.29 8.62 -13.37
C ALA A 149 13.80 8.23 -13.20
N VAL A 150 13.38 7.96 -11.97
CA VAL A 150 12.02 7.66 -11.54
C VAL A 150 11.51 8.66 -10.52
N GLY A 151 10.20 8.73 -10.34
CA GLY A 151 9.58 9.65 -9.38
C GLY A 151 10.04 9.42 -7.94
N GLN A 152 10.15 8.15 -7.53
CA GLN A 152 10.61 7.76 -6.19
C GLN A 152 11.42 6.47 -6.27
N SER A 153 12.71 6.54 -5.96
CA SER A 153 13.57 5.37 -5.83
C SER A 153 13.22 4.59 -4.55
N GLY A 154 13.28 3.26 -4.62
CA GLY A 154 12.98 2.41 -3.47
C GLY A 154 12.74 0.95 -3.82
N TYR A 155 12.27 0.20 -2.83
CA TYR A 155 11.91 -1.21 -2.98
C TYR A 155 10.42 -1.35 -3.20
N TYR A 156 10.04 -2.07 -4.26
CA TYR A 156 8.66 -2.28 -4.64
C TYR A 156 8.34 -3.76 -4.76
N GLU A 157 7.17 -4.16 -4.28
CA GLU A 157 6.67 -5.52 -4.36
C GLU A 157 5.88 -5.70 -5.66
N LEU A 158 6.10 -6.83 -6.34
CA LEU A 158 5.42 -7.20 -7.58
C LEU A 158 4.58 -8.46 -7.39
N LEU A 159 3.41 -8.48 -8.00
CA LEU A 159 2.62 -9.68 -8.20
C LEU A 159 3.15 -10.49 -9.40
N PRO A 160 2.86 -11.81 -9.48
CA PRO A 160 3.48 -12.70 -10.48
C PRO A 160 3.30 -12.29 -11.95
N ASN A 161 2.23 -11.56 -12.28
CA ASN A 161 1.90 -11.18 -13.66
C ASN A 161 2.23 -9.71 -13.97
N GLU A 162 2.86 -9.01 -13.06
CA GLU A 162 3.21 -7.61 -13.25
C GLU A 162 4.56 -7.45 -13.94
N SER A 163 4.62 -6.48 -14.83
CA SER A 163 5.77 -6.20 -15.68
C SER A 163 6.73 -5.19 -15.02
N LEU A 164 7.91 -5.04 -15.64
CA LEU A 164 8.85 -3.98 -15.30
C LEU A 164 8.22 -2.59 -15.44
N LEU A 165 7.31 -2.38 -16.40
CA LEU A 165 6.63 -1.11 -16.55
C LEU A 165 5.67 -0.83 -15.38
N ASP A 166 5.00 -1.87 -14.84
CA ASP A 166 4.16 -1.73 -13.64
C ASP A 166 5.01 -1.36 -12.44
N LEU A 167 6.20 -1.99 -12.30
CA LEU A 167 7.17 -1.64 -11.26
C LEU A 167 7.59 -0.17 -11.32
N ILE A 168 7.93 0.32 -12.53
CA ILE A 168 8.27 1.73 -12.75
C ILE A 168 7.08 2.64 -12.43
N LYS A 169 5.86 2.24 -12.75
CA LYS A 169 4.64 2.98 -12.39
C LYS A 169 4.49 3.11 -10.87
N TYR A 170 4.75 2.05 -10.10
CA TYR A 170 4.74 2.09 -8.64
C TYR A 170 5.80 3.04 -8.07
N ALA A 171 6.93 3.17 -8.77
CA ALA A 171 7.97 4.15 -8.46
C ALA A 171 7.62 5.59 -8.88
N GLY A 172 6.35 5.89 -9.17
CA GLY A 172 5.87 7.21 -9.58
C GLY A 172 6.13 7.54 -11.05
N GLY A 173 6.41 6.53 -11.89
CA GLY A 173 6.74 6.69 -13.30
C GLY A 173 8.16 7.23 -13.54
N VAL A 174 8.45 7.54 -14.80
CA VAL A 174 9.75 8.11 -15.18
C VAL A 174 9.75 9.63 -15.05
N THR A 175 10.90 10.20 -14.71
CA THR A 175 11.10 11.67 -14.68
C THR A 175 11.33 12.24 -16.08
N VAL A 176 11.21 13.56 -16.22
CA VAL A 176 11.36 14.27 -17.50
C VAL A 176 12.74 14.04 -18.16
N ASN A 177 13.76 13.78 -17.35
CA ASN A 177 15.12 13.51 -17.83
C ASN A 177 15.40 12.01 -18.02
N ALA A 178 14.41 11.13 -17.96
CA ALA A 178 14.60 9.71 -18.19
C ALA A 178 14.99 9.43 -19.66
N ALA A 179 15.97 8.56 -19.84
CA ALA A 179 16.31 7.99 -21.14
C ALA A 179 15.34 6.87 -21.51
N ASN A 180 15.38 6.43 -22.77
CA ASN A 180 14.57 5.29 -23.24
C ASN A 180 15.21 3.92 -22.86
N THR A 181 16.11 3.89 -21.90
CA THR A 181 16.87 2.70 -21.52
C THR A 181 16.73 2.42 -20.04
N VAL A 182 16.45 1.16 -19.72
CA VAL A 182 16.40 0.62 -18.35
C VAL A 182 17.42 -0.49 -18.25
N ILE A 183 18.29 -0.43 -17.26
CA ILE A 183 19.27 -1.45 -16.95
C ILE A 183 18.77 -2.28 -15.78
N ILE A 184 18.78 -3.59 -15.92
CA ILE A 184 18.35 -4.53 -14.91
C ILE A 184 19.53 -5.38 -14.50
N HIS A 185 19.82 -5.40 -13.20
CA HIS A 185 20.78 -6.29 -12.60
C HIS A 185 20.09 -7.32 -11.71
N TRP A 186 20.47 -8.57 -11.80
CA TRP A 186 19.99 -9.58 -10.85
C TRP A 186 21.07 -10.60 -10.50
N ILE A 187 20.96 -11.15 -9.30
CA ILE A 187 21.80 -12.25 -8.85
C ILE A 187 21.23 -13.55 -9.43
N VAL A 188 22.09 -14.35 -10.06
CA VAL A 188 21.71 -15.67 -10.57
C VAL A 188 21.58 -16.63 -9.39
N PRO A 189 20.42 -17.27 -9.19
CA PRO A 189 20.26 -18.28 -8.15
C PRO A 189 21.28 -19.40 -8.29
N ILE A 190 21.75 -19.97 -7.19
CA ILE A 190 22.77 -21.03 -7.18
C ILE A 190 22.41 -22.19 -8.12
N SER A 191 21.10 -22.55 -8.15
CA SER A 191 20.59 -23.62 -9.02
C SER A 191 20.60 -23.31 -10.52
N GLU A 192 20.77 -22.05 -10.92
CA GLU A 192 20.76 -21.60 -12.33
C GLU A 192 22.17 -21.21 -12.83
N ARG A 193 23.19 -21.26 -11.97
CA ARG A 193 24.56 -20.88 -12.33
C ARG A 193 25.21 -21.92 -13.21
N SER A 194 25.78 -21.48 -14.32
CA SER A 194 26.57 -22.35 -15.25
C SER A 194 28.03 -22.53 -14.80
N SER A 195 28.57 -21.61 -13.98
CA SER A 195 29.91 -21.64 -13.40
C SER A 195 29.95 -20.90 -12.07
N ILE A 196 31.07 -20.99 -11.33
CA ILE A 196 31.28 -20.24 -10.07
C ILE A 196 31.21 -18.73 -10.29
N ASP A 197 31.63 -18.26 -11.48
CA ASP A 197 31.66 -16.82 -11.82
C ASP A 197 30.32 -16.29 -12.35
N ASP A 198 29.39 -17.19 -12.71
CA ASP A 198 28.04 -16.80 -13.19
C ASP A 198 27.12 -16.36 -12.03
N THR A 199 27.51 -15.30 -11.33
CA THR A 199 26.82 -14.84 -10.13
C THR A 199 25.84 -13.71 -10.39
N GLN A 200 26.02 -12.93 -11.45
CA GLN A 200 25.24 -11.75 -11.77
C GLN A 200 24.99 -11.67 -13.27
N ARG A 201 23.87 -11.14 -13.64
CA ARG A 201 23.52 -10.80 -15.02
C ARG A 201 23.00 -9.40 -15.11
N GLU A 202 23.28 -8.79 -16.26
CA GLU A 202 22.79 -7.46 -16.60
C GLU A 202 22.04 -7.54 -17.94
N LEU A 203 20.97 -6.78 -18.05
CA LEU A 203 20.20 -6.65 -19.27
C LEU A 203 19.77 -5.20 -19.45
N ALA A 204 20.06 -4.64 -20.61
CA ALA A 204 19.54 -3.34 -21.01
C ALA A 204 18.28 -3.52 -21.88
N LEU A 205 17.21 -2.87 -21.51
CA LEU A 205 15.93 -2.88 -22.22
C LEU A 205 15.50 -1.47 -22.57
N THR A 206 14.73 -1.34 -23.65
CA THR A 206 13.98 -0.12 -23.92
C THR A 206 12.71 -0.06 -23.09
N MET A 207 12.14 1.14 -22.88
CA MET A 207 10.84 1.30 -22.21
C MET A 207 9.72 0.51 -22.91
N LYS A 208 9.83 0.26 -24.22
CA LYS A 208 8.87 -0.56 -24.95
C LYS A 208 8.93 -2.02 -24.54
N GLU A 209 10.13 -2.56 -24.40
CA GLU A 209 10.38 -3.96 -23.98
C GLU A 209 10.05 -4.16 -22.50
N ALA A 210 10.24 -3.16 -21.67
CA ALA A 210 9.86 -3.15 -20.25
C ALA A 210 8.38 -3.52 -20.01
N LYS A 211 7.51 -3.26 -20.98
CA LYS A 211 6.07 -3.54 -20.89
C LYS A 211 5.73 -5.04 -20.77
N SER A 212 6.55 -5.90 -21.32
CA SER A 212 6.34 -7.37 -21.30
C SER A 212 7.38 -8.12 -20.47
N PHE A 213 8.37 -7.43 -19.92
CA PHE A 213 9.43 -8.06 -19.14
C PHE A 213 8.98 -8.32 -17.71
N ILE A 214 9.06 -9.57 -17.26
CA ILE A 214 8.75 -9.98 -15.88
C ILE A 214 10.02 -9.92 -15.04
N VAL A 215 10.00 -9.11 -13.99
CA VAL A 215 11.16 -8.88 -13.13
C VAL A 215 11.33 -10.03 -12.13
N LYS A 216 12.56 -10.53 -11.98
CA LYS A 216 12.91 -11.53 -10.98
C LYS A 216 13.04 -10.90 -9.59
N HIS A 217 12.72 -11.67 -8.56
CA HIS A 217 12.92 -11.24 -7.16
C HIS A 217 14.37 -10.85 -6.89
N GLY A 218 14.55 -9.74 -6.16
CA GLY A 218 15.88 -9.24 -5.79
C GLY A 218 16.64 -8.55 -6.91
N SER A 219 15.98 -8.23 -8.03
CA SER A 219 16.59 -7.42 -9.10
C SER A 219 16.73 -5.96 -8.66
N THR A 220 17.78 -5.30 -9.16
CA THR A 220 17.95 -3.84 -9.12
C THR A 220 17.71 -3.28 -10.51
N ILE A 221 16.78 -2.37 -10.63
CA ILE A 221 16.37 -1.71 -11.85
C ILE A 221 16.87 -0.27 -11.83
N ASN A 222 17.66 0.12 -12.83
CA ASN A 222 18.12 1.49 -12.99
C ASN A 222 17.53 2.09 -14.27
N VAL A 223 16.67 3.09 -14.11
CA VAL A 223 16.18 3.89 -15.24
C VAL A 223 17.23 4.94 -15.55
N GLU A 224 17.86 4.81 -16.72
CA GLU A 224 18.89 5.74 -17.14
C GLU A 224 18.32 7.15 -17.33
N SER A 225 19.15 8.16 -17.02
CA SER A 225 18.85 9.55 -17.34
C SER A 225 19.47 9.92 -18.68
N VAL A 226 18.82 10.79 -19.43
CA VAL A 226 19.43 11.47 -20.55
C VAL A 226 20.65 12.25 -19.99
N ARG A 227 21.83 11.82 -20.36
CA ARG A 227 23.02 12.59 -20.01
C ARG A 227 22.83 13.99 -20.54
N ALA A 228 22.94 15.00 -19.69
CA ALA A 228 23.02 16.36 -20.16
C ALA A 228 24.12 16.37 -21.25
N MET A 229 23.74 16.60 -22.50
CA MET A 229 24.72 16.78 -23.53
C MET A 229 25.69 17.83 -23.00
N ALA A 230 26.98 17.53 -23.02
CA ALA A 230 27.96 18.53 -22.64
C ALA A 230 27.70 19.72 -23.56
N THR A 231 27.11 20.78 -23.00
CA THR A 231 26.71 21.97 -23.78
C THR A 231 27.93 22.78 -24.17
N SER A 232 29.10 22.43 -23.65
CA SER A 232 30.35 23.10 -23.91
C SER A 232 31.55 22.14 -23.94
N VAL A 233 32.53 22.46 -24.74
CA VAL A 233 33.83 21.82 -24.85
C VAL A 233 34.88 22.76 -24.28
N LEU A 234 35.76 22.29 -23.40
CA LEU A 234 36.89 23.07 -22.89
C LEU A 234 38.06 22.97 -23.87
N VAL A 235 38.48 24.10 -24.40
CA VAL A 235 39.69 24.22 -25.21
C VAL A 235 40.80 24.88 -24.39
N TYR A 236 41.93 24.23 -24.30
CA TYR A 236 43.09 24.75 -23.56
C TYR A 236 44.39 24.39 -24.27
N GLY A 237 45.48 25.02 -23.89
CA GLY A 237 46.83 24.80 -24.48
C GLY A 237 47.28 26.00 -25.29
N ARG A 238 47.98 25.76 -26.44
CA ARG A 238 48.52 26.82 -27.32
C ARG A 238 47.44 27.37 -28.25
N VAL A 239 46.43 28.00 -27.69
CA VAL A 239 45.37 28.73 -28.40
C VAL A 239 45.32 30.14 -27.86
N LYS A 240 44.84 31.09 -28.68
CA LYS A 240 44.77 32.52 -28.26
C LYS A 240 43.75 32.77 -27.16
N ASN A 241 42.61 32.07 -27.25
CA ASN A 241 41.49 32.25 -26.34
C ASN A 241 41.10 30.88 -25.70
N PRO A 242 41.84 30.43 -24.67
CA PRO A 242 41.46 29.23 -23.95
C PRO A 242 40.13 29.45 -23.20
N GLY A 243 39.21 28.48 -23.23
CA GLY A 243 37.93 28.60 -22.55
C GLY A 243 36.90 27.58 -22.98
N TYR A 244 35.64 27.79 -22.56
CA TYR A 244 34.52 26.91 -22.90
C TYR A 244 33.82 27.38 -24.18
N TYR A 245 33.61 26.46 -25.12
CA TYR A 245 32.96 26.69 -26.42
C TYR A 245 31.76 25.81 -26.57
N PRO A 246 30.69 26.23 -27.31
CA PRO A 246 29.51 25.43 -27.50
C PRO A 246 29.81 24.08 -28.17
N ALA A 247 29.35 22.96 -27.58
CA ALA A 247 29.54 21.60 -28.12
C ALA A 247 28.71 21.35 -29.41
N SER A 248 27.78 22.24 -29.76
CA SER A 248 27.01 22.19 -30.99
C SER A 248 27.79 22.63 -32.25
N LYS A 249 28.99 23.18 -32.09
CA LYS A 249 29.87 23.59 -33.19
C LYS A 249 30.80 22.44 -33.62
N SER A 250 31.18 22.43 -34.87
CA SER A 250 32.20 21.51 -35.36
C SER A 250 33.56 21.80 -34.69
N LEU A 251 34.46 20.77 -34.65
CA LEU A 251 35.79 20.96 -34.09
C LEU A 251 36.55 22.10 -34.78
N LYS A 252 36.40 22.25 -36.11
CA LYS A 252 37.01 23.31 -36.88
C LYS A 252 36.52 24.71 -36.41
N GLU A 253 35.24 24.91 -36.28
CA GLU A 253 34.66 26.16 -35.81
C GLU A 253 35.08 26.50 -34.38
N VAL A 254 35.18 25.48 -33.52
CA VAL A 254 35.66 25.67 -32.14
C VAL A 254 37.14 26.10 -32.14
N LEU A 255 37.98 25.47 -32.96
CA LEU A 255 39.39 25.86 -33.08
C LEU A 255 39.56 27.23 -33.71
N ASP A 256 38.77 27.58 -34.72
CA ASP A 256 38.79 28.90 -35.35
C ASP A 256 38.42 30.02 -34.37
N LEU A 257 37.49 29.72 -33.43
CA LEU A 257 37.11 30.66 -32.36
C LEU A 257 38.18 30.78 -31.26
N ALA A 258 38.86 29.68 -30.99
CA ALA A 258 39.93 29.64 -29.98
C ALA A 258 41.24 30.27 -30.47
N GLY A 259 41.44 30.38 -31.78
CA GLY A 259 42.60 31.02 -32.44
C GLY A 259 43.79 30.14 -32.47
#